data_a2f835e66fe7323ad5cb019f416d113c
#
_entry.id   a2f835e66fe7323ad5cb019f416d113c
#
_cell.length_a   1.000
_cell.length_b   1.000
_cell.length_c   1.000
_cell.angle_alpha   90.00
_cell.angle_beta   90.00
_cell.angle_gamma   90.00
#
_symmetry.space_group_name_H-M   'P 1'
#
loop_
_entity.id
_entity.type
_entity.pdbx_description
1 polymer ?
#
loop_
_entity_poly.entity_id
_entity_poly.type
_entity_poly.pdbx_seq_one_letter_code
_entity_poly.pdbx_strand_id
1 'polypeptide(L)'
;NIIMGFSAAYSGKTYRQYVSDHRVLCECDLRCAEDFRLDILSAISDPMREAESFGAEVLFPENGVPYSPAPLIADLSQIRRLQAAAPENSPRTLDRLKSVEYFKTIGKDYCIGGWVEGAFAECCDLRGIDRFLMDIALEEPDFIHEFLEKTCEQAIRFALLQIRAGADIIGIGDAAASLISPAMFEEFAFPYQKRIVEAVHRAGARTKLHICGNTSAVLPQMIETGSD
;
A
#
# COMPACT_ATOMS: atom_id res chain seq x y z
N ASN A 1 -11.46 5.86 -3.45
CA ASN A 1 -11.46 6.93 -2.44
C ASN A 1 -10.32 6.71 -1.45
N ILE A 2 -9.71 7.78 -0.98
CA ILE A 2 -8.71 7.77 0.11
C ILE A 2 -9.26 8.72 1.17
N ILE A 3 -10.12 8.20 2.05
CA ILE A 3 -10.89 9.00 3.02
C ILE A 3 -10.55 8.69 4.50
N MET A 4 -9.77 7.67 4.73
CA MET A 4 -9.20 7.18 5.99
C MET A 4 -9.54 7.96 7.27
N GLY A 5 -8.72 8.96 7.64
CA GLY A 5 -8.93 9.78 8.84
C GLY A 5 -10.23 10.59 8.83
N PHE A 6 -10.68 11.04 7.64
CA PHE A 6 -11.98 11.69 7.48
C PHE A 6 -13.12 10.71 7.82
N SER A 7 -13.08 9.50 7.28
CA SER A 7 -14.11 8.49 7.50
C SER A 7 -14.25 8.11 8.97
N ALA A 8 -13.11 7.91 9.67
CA ALA A 8 -13.08 7.66 11.10
C ALA A 8 -13.74 8.82 11.88
N ALA A 9 -13.27 10.06 11.66
CA ALA A 9 -13.77 11.24 12.37
C ALA A 9 -15.25 11.51 12.09
N TYR A 10 -15.69 11.39 10.82
CA TYR A 10 -17.09 11.55 10.42
C TYR A 10 -18.02 10.56 11.12
N SER A 11 -17.51 9.34 11.37
CA SER A 11 -18.25 8.29 12.06
C SER A 11 -18.10 8.32 13.59
N GLY A 12 -17.40 9.33 14.14
CA GLY A 12 -17.19 9.45 15.60
C GLY A 12 -16.27 8.40 16.18
N LYS A 13 -15.34 7.86 15.36
CA LYS A 13 -14.32 6.91 15.76
C LYS A 13 -12.95 7.56 15.79
N THR A 14 -12.03 7.01 16.61
CA THR A 14 -10.63 7.40 16.54
C THR A 14 -9.97 6.74 15.33
N TYR A 15 -8.88 7.35 14.82
CA TYR A 15 -8.14 6.75 13.72
C TYR A 15 -7.51 5.42 14.12
N ARG A 16 -7.09 5.30 15.38
CA ARG A 16 -6.60 4.03 15.95
C ARG A 16 -7.64 2.92 15.85
N GLN A 17 -8.92 3.19 16.21
CA GLN A 17 -9.98 2.20 16.07
C GLN A 17 -10.18 1.79 14.60
N TYR A 18 -10.18 2.76 13.70
CA TYR A 18 -10.33 2.55 12.25
C TYR A 18 -9.23 1.65 11.66
N VAL A 19 -7.96 1.87 12.02
CA VAL A 19 -6.85 1.09 11.47
C VAL A 19 -6.66 -0.28 12.10
N SER A 20 -7.25 -0.51 13.29
CA SER A 20 -7.03 -1.72 14.08
C SER A 20 -8.17 -2.75 14.00
N ASP A 21 -9.32 -2.39 13.41
CA ASP A 21 -10.48 -3.27 13.33
C ASP A 21 -11.16 -3.13 11.97
N HIS A 22 -11.17 -4.22 11.20
CA HIS A 22 -11.77 -4.29 9.87
C HIS A 22 -13.27 -3.89 9.86
N ARG A 23 -14.03 -4.21 10.93
CA ARG A 23 -15.45 -3.85 10.98
C ARG A 23 -15.63 -2.35 11.15
N VAL A 24 -14.85 -1.75 12.05
CA VAL A 24 -14.88 -0.28 12.25
C VAL A 24 -14.52 0.45 10.96
N LEU A 25 -13.46 0.03 10.26
CA LEU A 25 -13.09 0.59 8.97
C LEU A 25 -14.26 0.49 7.97
N CYS A 26 -14.81 -0.71 7.82
CA CYS A 26 -15.83 -0.96 6.81
C CYS A 26 -17.14 -0.20 7.10
N GLU A 27 -17.58 -0.14 8.35
CA GLU A 27 -18.79 0.58 8.75
C GLU A 27 -18.61 2.11 8.57
N CYS A 28 -17.42 2.64 8.90
CA CYS A 28 -17.12 4.05 8.67
C CYS A 28 -17.13 4.41 7.18
N ASP A 29 -16.50 3.60 6.35
CA ASP A 29 -16.41 3.84 4.91
C ASP A 29 -17.76 3.65 4.21
N LEU A 30 -18.55 2.66 4.60
CA LEU A 30 -19.91 2.47 4.08
C LEU A 30 -20.78 3.69 4.39
N ARG A 31 -20.76 4.19 5.63
CA ARG A 31 -21.47 5.41 6.01
C ARG A 31 -21.07 6.60 5.15
N CYS A 32 -19.77 6.81 4.92
CA CYS A 32 -19.29 7.86 4.04
C CYS A 32 -19.76 7.64 2.59
N ALA A 33 -19.74 6.40 2.11
CA ALA A 33 -20.16 6.08 0.75
C ALA A 33 -21.65 6.39 0.54
N GLU A 34 -22.50 6.06 1.49
CA GLU A 34 -23.93 6.38 1.47
C GLU A 34 -24.18 7.89 1.51
N ASP A 35 -23.58 8.59 2.48
CA ASP A 35 -23.84 10.02 2.72
C ASP A 35 -23.26 10.92 1.62
N PHE A 36 -22.10 10.54 1.02
CA PHE A 36 -21.42 11.30 -0.01
C PHE A 36 -21.54 10.71 -1.43
N ARG A 37 -22.32 9.64 -1.61
CA ARG A 37 -22.55 8.97 -2.89
C ARG A 37 -21.25 8.54 -3.57
N LEU A 38 -20.38 7.83 -2.83
CA LEU A 38 -19.15 7.29 -3.37
C LEU A 38 -19.43 5.96 -4.07
N ASP A 39 -18.61 5.63 -5.08
CA ASP A 39 -18.80 4.43 -5.89
C ASP A 39 -17.95 3.23 -5.41
N ILE A 40 -16.94 3.49 -4.58
CA ILE A 40 -15.94 2.51 -4.16
C ILE A 40 -15.81 2.48 -2.65
N LEU A 41 -15.84 1.29 -2.05
CA LEU A 41 -15.40 1.02 -0.68
C LEU A 41 -13.97 0.49 -0.71
N SER A 42 -13.07 1.01 0.12
CA SER A 42 -11.65 0.66 0.06
C SER A 42 -11.09 0.18 1.39
N ALA A 43 -10.33 -0.91 1.34
CA ALA A 43 -9.65 -1.46 2.51
C ALA A 43 -8.34 -0.73 2.89
N ILE A 44 -8.08 0.45 2.32
CA ILE A 44 -6.91 1.28 2.68
C ILE A 44 -7.02 1.77 4.13
N SER A 45 -5.90 1.75 4.86
CA SER A 45 -5.86 2.31 6.22
C SER A 45 -4.64 3.20 6.48
N ASP A 46 -3.45 2.75 6.17
CA ASP A 46 -2.17 3.42 6.45
C ASP A 46 -1.03 2.66 5.75
N PRO A 47 0.18 3.22 5.64
CA PRO A 47 1.29 2.59 4.93
C PRO A 47 1.97 1.46 5.72
N MET A 48 1.78 1.35 7.03
CA MET A 48 2.57 0.46 7.89
C MET A 48 2.06 -1.00 7.95
N ARG A 49 1.07 -1.39 7.16
CA ARG A 49 0.50 -2.75 7.19
C ARG A 49 1.49 -3.79 6.71
N GLU A 50 2.11 -3.50 5.56
CA GLU A 50 3.11 -4.35 4.94
C GLU A 50 4.43 -4.29 5.69
N ALA A 51 4.86 -3.10 6.14
CA ALA A 51 6.06 -2.92 6.94
C ALA A 51 6.05 -3.78 8.23
N GLU A 52 4.90 -3.87 8.92
CA GLU A 52 4.74 -4.75 10.07
C GLU A 52 4.91 -6.23 9.68
N SER A 53 4.49 -6.63 8.48
CA SER A 53 4.68 -8.00 7.98
C SER A 53 6.16 -8.35 7.76
N PHE A 54 7.01 -7.37 7.50
CA PHE A 54 8.46 -7.51 7.45
C PHE A 54 9.12 -7.51 8.83
N GLY A 55 8.37 -7.17 9.89
CA GLY A 55 8.83 -7.13 11.27
C GLY A 55 9.15 -5.73 11.79
N ALA A 56 8.71 -4.67 11.11
CA ALA A 56 8.83 -3.31 11.63
C ALA A 56 7.98 -3.12 12.88
N GLU A 57 8.52 -2.43 13.87
CA GLU A 57 7.75 -1.94 15.00
C GLU A 57 6.81 -0.83 14.54
N VAL A 58 5.53 -0.90 14.89
CA VAL A 58 4.53 0.11 14.52
C VAL A 58 3.85 0.68 15.75
N LEU A 59 3.84 2.00 15.85
CA LEU A 59 3.14 2.75 16.89
C LEU A 59 1.80 3.27 16.34
N PHE A 60 0.79 3.24 17.19
CA PHE A 60 -0.60 3.61 16.86
C PHE A 60 -1.05 4.81 17.69
N PRO A 61 -0.83 6.04 17.21
CA PRO A 61 -1.40 7.23 17.84
C PRO A 61 -2.93 7.18 17.81
N GLU A 62 -3.58 7.80 18.80
CA GLU A 62 -5.05 7.77 18.91
C GLU A 62 -5.75 8.34 17.66
N ASN A 63 -5.28 9.50 17.17
CA ASN A 63 -5.83 10.17 15.98
C ASN A 63 -4.76 10.51 14.95
N GLY A 64 -3.64 9.79 14.95
CA GLY A 64 -2.55 9.94 13.99
C GLY A 64 -2.38 8.72 13.11
N VAL A 65 -1.69 8.88 12.00
CA VAL A 65 -1.31 7.76 11.12
C VAL A 65 -0.31 6.87 11.86
N PRO A 66 -0.48 5.53 11.84
CA PRO A 66 0.54 4.60 12.33
C PRO A 66 1.89 4.86 11.67
N TYR A 67 2.95 4.73 12.43
CA TYR A 67 4.31 4.97 11.97
C TYR A 67 5.32 4.06 12.66
N SER A 68 6.45 3.84 12.02
CA SER A 68 7.58 3.14 12.62
C SER A 68 8.50 4.14 13.34
N PRO A 69 8.82 3.91 14.62
CA PRO A 69 9.69 4.81 15.40
C PRO A 69 11.15 4.76 14.93
N ALA A 70 11.55 3.69 14.26
CA ALA A 70 12.89 3.50 13.71
C ALA A 70 12.84 2.64 12.46
N PRO A 71 13.74 2.86 11.48
CA PRO A 71 13.83 2.01 10.30
C PRO A 71 14.13 0.56 10.67
N LEU A 72 13.42 -0.40 10.06
CA LEU A 72 13.72 -1.83 10.19
C LEU A 72 15.09 -2.15 9.59
N ILE A 73 15.38 -1.56 8.42
CA ILE A 73 16.64 -1.72 7.71
C ILE A 73 17.58 -0.57 8.11
N ALA A 74 18.33 -0.77 9.18
CA ALA A 74 19.34 0.19 9.64
C ALA A 74 20.63 0.10 8.81
N ASP A 75 20.97 -1.11 8.32
CA ASP A 75 22.15 -1.41 7.49
C ASP A 75 21.70 -2.22 6.26
N LEU A 76 22.22 -1.88 5.08
CA LEU A 76 21.82 -2.49 3.80
C LEU A 76 22.12 -4.00 3.74
N SER A 77 23.12 -4.49 4.49
CA SER A 77 23.41 -5.94 4.58
C SER A 77 22.22 -6.75 5.14
N GLN A 78 21.28 -6.09 5.86
CA GLN A 78 20.07 -6.72 6.39
C GLN A 78 19.08 -7.09 5.28
N ILE A 79 19.14 -6.43 4.12
CA ILE A 79 18.24 -6.69 2.98
C ILE A 79 18.30 -8.18 2.57
N ARG A 80 19.48 -8.78 2.55
CA ARG A 80 19.65 -10.19 2.18
C ARG A 80 18.83 -11.15 3.05
N ARG A 81 18.59 -10.79 4.32
CA ARG A 81 17.84 -11.60 5.29
C ARG A 81 16.41 -11.15 5.45
N LEU A 82 16.02 -10.04 4.78
CA LEU A 82 14.68 -9.50 4.87
C LEU A 82 13.68 -10.51 4.28
N GLN A 83 12.66 -10.84 5.06
CA GLN A 83 11.57 -11.72 4.66
C GLN A 83 10.28 -11.21 5.31
N ALA A 84 9.25 -11.04 4.51
CA ALA A 84 7.91 -10.74 5.03
C ALA A 84 7.22 -12.02 5.52
N ALA A 85 6.46 -11.91 6.59
CA ALA A 85 5.47 -12.92 6.91
C ALA A 85 4.43 -13.00 5.77
N ALA A 86 3.85 -14.18 5.57
CA ALA A 86 2.73 -14.30 4.65
C ALA A 86 1.61 -13.35 5.08
N PRO A 87 0.95 -12.63 4.15
CA PRO A 87 -0.07 -11.65 4.53
C PRO A 87 -1.21 -12.25 5.37
N GLU A 88 -1.55 -13.51 5.16
CA GLU A 88 -2.52 -14.25 5.96
C GLU A 88 -2.04 -14.59 7.39
N ASN A 89 -0.75 -14.45 7.66
CA ASN A 89 -0.14 -14.73 8.97
C ASN A 89 0.30 -13.45 9.72
N SER A 90 0.21 -12.28 9.07
CA SER A 90 0.47 -11.00 9.71
C SER A 90 -0.85 -10.36 10.15
N PRO A 91 -1.00 -9.94 11.42
CA PRO A 91 -2.27 -9.47 11.95
C PRO A 91 -2.90 -8.32 11.15
N ARG A 92 -2.10 -7.34 10.71
CA ARG A 92 -2.59 -6.16 10.02
C ARG A 92 -3.03 -6.44 8.59
N THR A 93 -2.24 -7.18 7.82
CA THR A 93 -2.62 -7.59 6.46
C THR A 93 -3.80 -8.57 6.48
N LEU A 94 -3.84 -9.50 7.44
CA LEU A 94 -5.01 -10.37 7.65
C LEU A 94 -6.29 -9.57 7.97
N ASP A 95 -6.17 -8.53 8.79
CA ASP A 95 -7.31 -7.66 9.11
C ASP A 95 -7.83 -6.93 7.86
N ARG A 96 -6.93 -6.53 6.93
CA ARG A 96 -7.35 -5.95 5.63
C ARG A 96 -7.98 -6.98 4.69
N LEU A 97 -7.53 -8.21 4.70
CA LEU A 97 -8.24 -9.29 3.97
C LEU A 97 -9.68 -9.45 4.48
N LYS A 98 -9.86 -9.46 5.80
CA LYS A 98 -11.19 -9.48 6.43
C LYS A 98 -12.02 -8.23 6.10
N SER A 99 -11.39 -7.06 5.90
CA SER A 99 -12.10 -5.87 5.44
C SER A 99 -12.72 -6.09 4.06
N VAL A 100 -11.96 -6.64 3.12
CA VAL A 100 -12.45 -6.93 1.76
C VAL A 100 -13.61 -7.93 1.82
N GLU A 101 -13.46 -9.02 2.57
CA GLU A 101 -14.53 -10.02 2.76
C GLU A 101 -15.79 -9.40 3.38
N TYR A 102 -15.62 -8.55 4.39
CA TYR A 102 -16.75 -7.91 5.06
C TYR A 102 -17.46 -6.89 4.16
N PHE A 103 -16.72 -6.10 3.37
CA PHE A 103 -17.31 -5.23 2.36
C PHE A 103 -18.19 -6.00 1.36
N LYS A 104 -17.80 -7.19 0.93
CA LYS A 104 -18.63 -8.02 0.04
C LYS A 104 -19.97 -8.44 0.68
N THR A 105 -20.08 -8.42 1.99
CA THR A 105 -21.35 -8.70 2.70
C THR A 105 -22.22 -7.48 2.89
N ILE A 106 -21.64 -6.32 3.25
CA ILE A 106 -22.39 -5.10 3.62
C ILE A 106 -22.51 -4.09 2.46
N GLY A 107 -21.61 -4.13 1.49
CA GLY A 107 -21.50 -3.17 0.38
C GLY A 107 -21.70 -3.82 -1.00
N LYS A 108 -22.72 -4.65 -1.19
CA LYS A 108 -22.92 -5.48 -2.40
C LYS A 108 -23.04 -4.69 -3.70
N ASP A 109 -23.50 -3.43 -3.63
CA ASP A 109 -23.73 -2.58 -4.79
C ASP A 109 -22.52 -1.65 -5.10
N TYR A 110 -21.44 -1.76 -4.31
CA TYR A 110 -20.23 -0.97 -4.46
C TYR A 110 -19.10 -1.78 -5.12
N CYS A 111 -18.22 -1.06 -5.83
CA CYS A 111 -16.92 -1.58 -6.21
C CYS A 111 -16.04 -1.73 -4.97
N ILE A 112 -15.47 -2.91 -4.72
CA ILE A 112 -14.64 -3.19 -3.56
C ILE A 112 -13.17 -3.04 -3.92
N GLY A 113 -12.51 -2.08 -3.27
CA GLY A 113 -11.09 -1.78 -3.44
C GLY A 113 -10.22 -2.43 -2.37
N GLY A 114 -9.26 -3.24 -2.80
CA GLY A 114 -8.08 -3.58 -2.02
C GLY A 114 -7.03 -2.47 -2.13
N TRP A 115 -5.96 -2.58 -1.33
CA TRP A 115 -4.84 -1.66 -1.37
C TRP A 115 -3.53 -2.34 -1.01
N VAL A 116 -2.46 -1.99 -1.71
CA VAL A 116 -1.08 -2.37 -1.41
C VAL A 116 -0.17 -1.16 -1.48
N GLU A 117 0.92 -1.17 -0.72
CA GLU A 117 2.00 -0.23 -0.96
C GLU A 117 2.83 -0.66 -2.17
N GLY A 118 3.23 0.31 -2.98
CA GLY A 118 4.17 0.09 -4.07
C GLY A 118 5.55 -0.28 -3.56
N ALA A 119 6.34 -0.95 -4.37
CA ALA A 119 7.64 -1.44 -3.95
C ALA A 119 8.57 -0.34 -3.46
N PHE A 120 8.55 0.83 -4.12
CA PHE A 120 9.39 1.97 -3.78
C PHE A 120 8.96 2.60 -2.44
N ALA A 121 7.67 2.82 -2.25
CA ALA A 121 7.13 3.36 -1.00
C ALA A 121 7.43 2.43 0.18
N GLU A 122 7.24 1.12 0.01
CA GLU A 122 7.53 0.14 1.06
C GLU A 122 9.03 0.10 1.42
N CYS A 123 9.94 0.22 0.45
CA CYS A 123 11.37 0.37 0.76
C CYS A 123 11.64 1.63 1.59
N CYS A 124 10.94 2.74 1.30
CA CYS A 124 11.03 3.96 2.10
C CYS A 124 10.50 3.77 3.52
N ASP A 125 9.42 3.03 3.70
CA ASP A 125 8.84 2.74 5.02
C ASP A 125 9.77 1.85 5.86
N LEU A 126 10.46 0.91 5.24
CA LEU A 126 11.39 -0.01 5.92
C LEU A 126 12.77 0.60 6.21
N ARG A 127 13.27 1.47 5.33
CA ARG A 127 14.61 2.06 5.42
C ARG A 127 14.62 3.47 6.00
N GLY A 128 13.49 4.17 5.90
CA GLY A 128 13.38 5.62 6.08
C GLY A 128 13.63 6.36 4.76
N ILE A 129 12.71 7.29 4.42
CA ILE A 129 12.72 8.01 3.13
C ILE A 129 14.07 8.63 2.81
N ASP A 130 14.62 9.43 3.72
CA ASP A 130 15.88 10.16 3.48
C ASP A 130 17.04 9.20 3.19
N ARG A 131 17.12 8.08 3.94
CA ARG A 131 18.17 7.08 3.76
C ARG A 131 18.01 6.34 2.45
N PHE A 132 16.80 5.88 2.12
CA PHE A 132 16.58 5.15 0.88
C PHE A 132 16.86 6.02 -0.35
N LEU A 133 16.47 7.30 -0.34
CA LEU A 133 16.80 8.24 -1.41
C LEU A 133 18.32 8.47 -1.55
N MET A 134 19.05 8.50 -0.44
CA MET A 134 20.51 8.55 -0.48
C MET A 134 21.13 7.25 -1.00
N ASP A 135 20.60 6.10 -0.58
CA ASP A 135 21.07 4.79 -1.05
C ASP A 135 20.93 4.65 -2.57
N ILE A 136 19.80 5.06 -3.17
CA ILE A 136 19.58 5.06 -4.63
C ILE A 136 20.66 5.88 -5.38
N ALA A 137 21.13 6.95 -4.76
CA ALA A 137 22.10 7.86 -5.40
C ALA A 137 23.56 7.42 -5.23
N LEU A 138 23.87 6.60 -4.23
CA LEU A 138 25.22 6.32 -3.77
C LEU A 138 25.62 4.85 -3.81
N GLU A 139 24.67 3.94 -3.77
CA GLU A 139 24.94 2.50 -3.68
C GLU A 139 24.88 1.83 -5.07
N GLU A 140 25.41 0.62 -5.15
CA GLU A 140 25.30 -0.19 -6.35
C GLU A 140 23.83 -0.56 -6.64
N PRO A 141 23.33 -0.37 -7.88
CA PRO A 141 21.93 -0.60 -8.24
C PRO A 141 21.41 -2.00 -7.87
N ASP A 142 22.25 -3.02 -7.92
CA ASP A 142 21.87 -4.40 -7.62
C ASP A 142 21.32 -4.56 -6.19
N PHE A 143 21.87 -3.83 -5.21
CA PHE A 143 21.36 -3.83 -3.84
C PHE A 143 19.98 -3.19 -3.74
N ILE A 144 19.79 -2.11 -4.47
CA ILE A 144 18.50 -1.41 -4.51
C ILE A 144 17.44 -2.30 -5.17
N HIS A 145 17.80 -2.94 -6.29
CA HIS A 145 16.91 -3.87 -6.97
C HIS A 145 16.57 -5.10 -6.12
N GLU A 146 17.51 -5.66 -5.34
CA GLU A 146 17.22 -6.75 -4.41
C GLU A 146 16.18 -6.34 -3.37
N PHE A 147 16.24 -5.10 -2.88
CA PHE A 147 15.29 -4.60 -1.90
C PHE A 147 13.90 -4.39 -2.52
N LEU A 148 13.83 -3.71 -3.66
CA LEU A 148 12.61 -3.48 -4.42
C LEU A 148 11.94 -4.79 -4.86
N GLU A 149 12.72 -5.82 -5.18
CA GLU A 149 12.21 -7.15 -5.52
C GLU A 149 11.41 -7.77 -4.36
N LYS A 150 11.97 -7.74 -3.14
CA LYS A 150 11.35 -8.32 -1.94
C LYS A 150 10.03 -7.60 -1.58
N THR A 151 10.01 -6.28 -1.67
CA THR A 151 8.80 -5.50 -1.39
C THR A 151 7.75 -5.66 -2.50
N CYS A 152 8.18 -5.73 -3.77
CA CYS A 152 7.29 -6.00 -4.91
C CYS A 152 6.63 -7.39 -4.79
N GLU A 153 7.38 -8.42 -4.45
CA GLU A 153 6.84 -9.77 -4.24
C GLU A 153 5.78 -9.80 -3.14
N GLN A 154 6.01 -9.10 -2.03
CA GLN A 154 5.04 -8.99 -0.94
C GLN A 154 3.78 -8.24 -1.38
N ALA A 155 3.94 -7.12 -2.09
CA ALA A 155 2.82 -6.35 -2.63
C ALA A 155 1.95 -7.19 -3.58
N ILE A 156 2.57 -7.93 -4.50
CA ILE A 156 1.87 -8.85 -5.42
C ILE A 156 1.12 -9.93 -4.63
N ARG A 157 1.79 -10.58 -3.68
CA ARG A 157 1.20 -11.62 -2.85
C ARG A 157 -0.02 -11.12 -2.10
N PHE A 158 0.07 -9.94 -1.49
CA PHE A 158 -1.03 -9.34 -0.76
C PHE A 158 -2.17 -8.89 -1.69
N ALA A 159 -1.87 -8.31 -2.86
CA ALA A 159 -2.87 -7.98 -3.87
C ALA A 159 -3.68 -9.20 -4.31
N LEU A 160 -3.00 -10.32 -4.62
CA LEU A 160 -3.66 -11.55 -5.05
C LEU A 160 -4.55 -12.17 -3.95
N LEU A 161 -4.18 -12.03 -2.67
CA LEU A 161 -5.03 -12.45 -1.56
C LEU A 161 -6.28 -11.58 -1.44
N GLN A 162 -6.15 -10.25 -1.58
CA GLN A 162 -7.28 -9.33 -1.57
C GLN A 162 -8.24 -9.61 -2.74
N ILE A 163 -7.73 -9.92 -3.94
CA ILE A 163 -8.57 -10.33 -5.08
C ILE A 163 -9.34 -11.62 -4.76
N ARG A 164 -8.67 -12.60 -4.18
CA ARG A 164 -9.35 -13.85 -3.74
C ARG A 164 -10.41 -13.60 -2.66
N ALA A 165 -10.19 -12.62 -1.77
CA ALA A 165 -11.15 -12.17 -0.77
C ALA A 165 -12.35 -11.41 -1.38
N GLY A 166 -12.27 -11.01 -2.66
CA GLY A 166 -13.33 -10.37 -3.42
C GLY A 166 -13.10 -8.92 -3.81
N ALA A 167 -11.86 -8.43 -3.80
CA ALA A 167 -11.57 -7.09 -4.33
C ALA A 167 -11.77 -7.05 -5.85
N ASP A 168 -12.46 -6.02 -6.33
CA ASP A 168 -12.71 -5.77 -7.75
C ASP A 168 -11.60 -4.91 -8.37
N ILE A 169 -10.95 -4.08 -7.54
CA ILE A 169 -9.84 -3.19 -7.92
C ILE A 169 -8.78 -3.17 -6.83
N ILE A 170 -7.51 -3.12 -7.20
CA ILE A 170 -6.39 -2.92 -6.27
C ILE A 170 -5.78 -1.54 -6.47
N GLY A 171 -5.80 -0.73 -5.40
CA GLY A 171 -5.02 0.49 -5.32
C GLY A 171 -3.55 0.17 -5.03
N ILE A 172 -2.64 0.84 -5.72
CA ILE A 172 -1.19 0.73 -5.52
C ILE A 172 -0.72 2.12 -5.08
N GLY A 173 -0.29 2.25 -3.83
CA GLY A 173 0.22 3.49 -3.26
C GLY A 173 1.74 3.55 -3.35
N ASP A 174 2.29 4.44 -4.17
CA ASP A 174 3.73 4.57 -4.32
C ASP A 174 4.18 6.03 -4.14
N ALA A 175 3.73 6.63 -3.02
CA ALA A 175 3.78 8.05 -2.77
C ALA A 175 5.20 8.65 -2.87
N ALA A 176 6.21 7.96 -2.34
CA ALA A 176 7.59 8.42 -2.33
C ALA A 176 8.24 8.49 -3.72
N ALA A 177 7.68 7.80 -4.73
CA ALA A 177 8.19 7.81 -6.10
C ALA A 177 8.09 9.18 -6.79
N SER A 178 7.33 10.14 -6.23
CA SER A 178 7.32 11.53 -6.71
C SER A 178 8.57 12.34 -6.32
N LEU A 179 9.41 11.82 -5.44
CA LEU A 179 10.59 12.52 -4.91
C LEU A 179 11.84 12.28 -5.74
N ILE A 180 11.81 11.38 -6.72
CA ILE A 180 12.95 11.02 -7.54
C ILE A 180 12.85 11.59 -8.96
N SER A 181 13.99 11.66 -9.64
CA SER A 181 14.03 12.13 -11.04
C SER A 181 13.32 11.16 -11.98
N PRO A 182 12.89 11.60 -13.19
CA PRO A 182 12.30 10.69 -14.17
C PRO A 182 13.20 9.51 -14.55
N ALA A 183 14.52 9.69 -14.60
CA ALA A 183 15.46 8.60 -14.89
C ALA A 183 15.49 7.57 -13.74
N MET A 184 15.52 8.02 -12.49
CA MET A 184 15.44 7.13 -11.34
C MET A 184 14.07 6.46 -11.24
N PHE A 185 13.00 7.15 -11.61
CA PHE A 185 11.66 6.58 -11.66
C PHE A 185 11.59 5.43 -12.67
N GLU A 186 12.15 5.63 -13.86
CA GLU A 186 12.23 4.62 -14.91
C GLU A 186 12.98 3.35 -14.45
N GLU A 187 14.00 3.52 -13.63
CA GLU A 187 14.85 2.42 -13.15
C GLU A 187 14.28 1.75 -11.90
N PHE A 188 13.87 2.54 -10.89
CA PHE A 188 13.61 2.01 -9.54
C PHE A 188 12.12 1.95 -9.14
N ALA A 189 11.20 2.61 -9.86
CA ALA A 189 9.78 2.59 -9.54
C ALA A 189 8.93 1.92 -10.62
N PHE A 190 9.03 2.39 -11.85
CA PHE A 190 8.20 1.96 -12.99
C PHE A 190 8.19 0.44 -13.21
N PRO A 191 9.32 -0.29 -13.23
CA PRO A 191 9.31 -1.74 -13.53
C PRO A 191 8.52 -2.53 -12.46
N TYR A 192 8.61 -2.12 -11.22
CA TYR A 192 7.93 -2.77 -10.10
C TYR A 192 6.43 -2.44 -10.07
N GLN A 193 6.07 -1.18 -10.32
CA GLN A 193 4.66 -0.76 -10.49
C GLN A 193 4.00 -1.56 -11.61
N LYS A 194 4.65 -1.66 -12.76
CA LYS A 194 4.16 -2.42 -13.92
C LYS A 194 3.97 -3.90 -13.59
N ARG A 195 4.91 -4.52 -12.88
CA ARG A 195 4.79 -5.94 -12.45
C ARG A 195 3.59 -6.17 -11.53
N ILE A 196 3.34 -5.25 -10.58
CA ILE A 196 2.16 -5.34 -9.69
C ILE A 196 0.88 -5.21 -10.53
N VAL A 197 0.79 -4.22 -11.43
CA VAL A 197 -0.34 -4.01 -12.35
C VAL A 197 -0.62 -5.28 -13.16
N GLU A 198 0.40 -5.82 -13.82
CA GLU A 198 0.27 -7.04 -14.63
C GLU A 198 -0.18 -8.26 -13.80
N ALA A 199 0.30 -8.40 -12.57
CA ALA A 199 -0.10 -9.50 -11.68
C ALA A 199 -1.58 -9.39 -11.29
N VAL A 200 -2.06 -8.17 -10.99
CA VAL A 200 -3.46 -7.88 -10.67
C VAL A 200 -4.36 -8.15 -11.88
N HIS A 201 -3.97 -7.67 -13.06
CA HIS A 201 -4.73 -7.89 -14.31
C HIS A 201 -4.83 -9.38 -14.67
N ARG A 202 -3.73 -10.13 -14.53
CA ARG A 202 -3.77 -11.60 -14.74
C ARG A 202 -4.71 -12.33 -13.78
N ALA A 203 -4.92 -11.77 -12.59
CA ALA A 203 -5.88 -12.29 -11.62
C ALA A 203 -7.33 -11.81 -11.85
N GLY A 204 -7.58 -11.00 -12.88
CA GLY A 204 -8.91 -10.57 -13.29
C GLY A 204 -9.46 -9.33 -12.57
N ALA A 205 -8.65 -8.61 -11.79
CA ALA A 205 -9.04 -7.38 -11.15
C ALA A 205 -8.46 -6.15 -11.89
N ARG A 206 -9.00 -4.96 -11.59
CA ARG A 206 -8.51 -3.68 -12.09
C ARG A 206 -7.47 -3.09 -11.16
N THR A 207 -6.77 -2.06 -11.63
CA THR A 207 -5.75 -1.34 -10.85
C THR A 207 -6.02 0.15 -10.79
N LYS A 208 -5.50 0.79 -9.74
CA LYS A 208 -5.44 2.23 -9.56
C LYS A 208 -4.07 2.59 -9.00
N LEU A 209 -3.20 3.17 -9.81
CA LEU A 209 -1.92 3.69 -9.34
C LEU A 209 -2.10 5.07 -8.69
N HIS A 210 -1.57 5.24 -7.48
CA HIS A 210 -1.59 6.49 -6.75
C HIS A 210 -0.18 6.92 -6.33
N ILE A 211 0.23 8.09 -6.77
CA ILE A 211 1.47 8.74 -6.37
C ILE A 211 1.13 10.15 -5.90
N CYS A 212 1.49 10.48 -4.65
CA CYS A 212 1.30 11.82 -4.09
C CYS A 212 2.25 12.84 -4.72
N GLY A 213 1.87 14.12 -4.70
CA GLY A 213 2.75 15.22 -5.13
C GLY A 213 2.68 15.53 -6.62
N ASN A 214 3.77 16.08 -7.17
CA ASN A 214 3.83 16.47 -8.58
C ASN A 214 4.38 15.34 -9.44
N THR A 215 3.50 14.68 -10.16
CA THR A 215 3.82 13.55 -11.05
C THR A 215 3.93 13.93 -12.52
N SER A 216 3.86 15.23 -12.87
CA SER A 216 3.82 15.69 -14.27
C SER A 216 4.98 15.14 -15.11
N ALA A 217 6.17 15.03 -14.55
CA ALA A 217 7.38 14.58 -15.25
C ALA A 217 7.42 13.06 -15.49
N VAL A 218 6.65 12.26 -14.72
CA VAL A 218 6.62 10.79 -14.76
C VAL A 218 5.26 10.24 -15.23
N LEU A 219 4.33 11.13 -15.58
CA LEU A 219 3.00 10.74 -16.05
C LEU A 219 3.02 9.79 -17.27
N PRO A 220 3.91 9.96 -18.27
CA PRO A 220 4.02 8.98 -19.35
C PRO A 220 4.32 7.57 -18.86
N GLN A 221 5.29 7.42 -17.95
CA GLN A 221 5.64 6.11 -17.37
C GLN A 221 4.48 5.54 -16.54
N MET A 222 3.78 6.39 -15.78
CA MET A 222 2.58 5.94 -15.04
C MET A 222 1.53 5.36 -16.00
N ILE A 223 1.30 5.98 -17.16
CA ILE A 223 0.39 5.46 -18.19
C ILE A 223 0.91 4.13 -18.75
N GLU A 224 2.23 4.02 -19.01
CA GLU A 224 2.86 2.81 -19.55
C GLU A 224 2.87 1.62 -18.57
N THR A 225 2.58 1.82 -17.29
CA THR A 225 2.31 0.69 -16.37
C THR A 225 1.09 -0.11 -16.78
N GLY A 226 0.16 0.50 -17.53
CA GLY A 226 -1.11 -0.09 -17.92
C GLY A 226 -2.18 -0.05 -16.84
N SER A 227 -2.00 0.75 -15.78
CA SER A 227 -3.03 0.93 -14.74
C SER A 227 -4.32 1.52 -15.32
N ASP A 228 -5.50 1.07 -14.86
CA ASP A 228 -6.81 1.54 -15.30
C ASP A 228 -7.11 2.96 -14.74
#